data_c29e4f3822fdbd41764175d01f1ea171
#
_entry.id   c29e4f3822fdbd41764175d01f1ea171
#
_cell.length_a   1.000
_cell.length_b   1.000
_cell.length_c   1.000
_cell.angle_alpha   90.00
_cell.angle_beta   90.00
_cell.angle_gamma   90.00
#
_symmetry.space_group_name_H-M   'P 1'
#
loop_
_entity.id
_entity.type
_entity.pdbx_description
1 polymer ?
#
loop_
_entity_poly.entity_id
_entity_poly.type
_entity_poly.pdbx_seq_one_letter_code
_entity_poly.pdbx_strand_id
1 'polypeptide(L)'
;MLVPIGTSIKDVIEAAGGTKEEIGKVLYGGPMMGNPVCSLDEPVLKTTGGLTVMNVKDATERPTTACIHCGKCVDVCPMKLCPTNFTKALDISNVDDRMQRLEDLSITLCMECGCCAYVCPANRPLVQNNRLAKSSYRAYKAHKATLK
;
A
#
# COMPACT_ATOMS: atom_id res chain seq x y z
N MET A 1 -15.68 -9.21 -17.41
CA MET A 1 -16.87 -9.80 -16.76
C MET A 1 -17.68 -8.70 -16.12
N LEU A 2 -19.02 -8.72 -16.25
CA LEU A 2 -19.90 -7.85 -15.47
C LEU A 2 -20.27 -8.57 -14.18
N VAL A 3 -20.04 -7.93 -13.04
CA VAL A 3 -20.29 -8.51 -11.72
C VAL A 3 -21.16 -7.53 -10.92
N PRO A 4 -22.29 -7.98 -10.36
CA PRO A 4 -23.09 -7.14 -9.46
C PRO A 4 -22.31 -6.71 -8.23
N ILE A 5 -22.55 -5.48 -7.77
CA ILE A 5 -22.02 -5.01 -6.48
C ILE A 5 -22.62 -5.87 -5.37
N GLY A 6 -21.79 -6.31 -4.43
CA GLY A 6 -22.20 -7.21 -3.36
C GLY A 6 -21.92 -8.68 -3.61
N THR A 7 -21.51 -9.07 -4.83
CA THR A 7 -21.08 -10.46 -5.12
C THR A 7 -19.82 -10.77 -4.30
N SER A 8 -19.73 -11.96 -3.72
CA SER A 8 -18.55 -12.38 -2.97
C SER A 8 -17.32 -12.53 -3.90
N ILE A 9 -16.13 -12.27 -3.39
CA ILE A 9 -14.88 -12.48 -4.14
C ILE A 9 -14.74 -13.95 -4.54
N LYS A 10 -15.19 -14.87 -3.68
CA LYS A 10 -15.22 -16.30 -3.94
C LYS A 10 -16.01 -16.61 -5.21
N ASP A 11 -17.25 -16.11 -5.29
CA ASP A 11 -18.12 -16.34 -6.44
C ASP A 11 -17.54 -15.74 -7.73
N VAL A 12 -16.87 -14.57 -7.62
CA VAL A 12 -16.19 -13.96 -8.77
C VAL A 12 -15.05 -14.82 -9.28
N ILE A 13 -14.24 -15.39 -8.37
CA ILE A 13 -13.13 -16.28 -8.74
C ILE A 13 -13.68 -17.57 -9.37
N GLU A 14 -14.72 -18.15 -8.81
CA GLU A 14 -15.38 -19.36 -9.34
C GLU A 14 -15.99 -19.08 -10.74
N ALA A 15 -16.68 -17.98 -10.91
CA ALA A 15 -17.25 -17.56 -12.20
C ALA A 15 -16.18 -17.26 -13.26
N ALA A 16 -14.96 -16.88 -12.85
CA ALA A 16 -13.83 -16.69 -13.73
C ALA A 16 -13.12 -17.99 -14.15
N GLY A 17 -13.57 -19.14 -13.65
CA GLY A 17 -12.99 -20.47 -13.94
C GLY A 17 -12.19 -21.06 -12.78
N GLY A 18 -12.25 -20.46 -11.60
CA GLY A 18 -11.54 -20.93 -10.40
C GLY A 18 -10.03 -20.70 -10.46
N THR A 19 -9.33 -21.38 -9.57
CA THR A 19 -7.86 -21.37 -9.50
C THR A 19 -7.30 -22.78 -9.69
N LYS A 20 -6.17 -22.91 -10.38
CA LYS A 20 -5.46 -24.18 -10.56
C LYS A 20 -4.60 -24.56 -9.36
N GLU A 21 -4.20 -23.57 -8.59
CA GLU A 21 -3.30 -23.69 -7.45
C GLU A 21 -3.96 -23.12 -6.21
N GLU A 22 -3.42 -23.45 -5.05
CA GLU A 22 -3.86 -22.88 -3.77
C GLU A 22 -3.67 -21.36 -3.75
N ILE A 23 -4.70 -20.67 -3.27
CA ILE A 23 -4.70 -19.21 -3.14
C ILE A 23 -3.83 -18.81 -1.95
N GLY A 24 -2.76 -18.08 -2.21
CA GLY A 24 -1.90 -17.50 -1.17
C GLY A 24 -2.33 -16.10 -0.75
N LYS A 25 -2.79 -15.28 -1.69
CA LYS A 25 -3.24 -13.90 -1.42
C LYS A 25 -4.17 -13.42 -2.52
N VAL A 26 -5.18 -12.64 -2.12
CA VAL A 26 -6.05 -11.91 -3.06
C VAL A 26 -5.94 -10.43 -2.76
N LEU A 27 -5.87 -9.61 -3.82
CA LEU A 27 -5.78 -8.16 -3.72
C LEU A 27 -6.94 -7.51 -4.48
N TYR A 28 -7.52 -6.47 -3.89
CA TYR A 28 -8.33 -5.52 -4.63
C TYR A 28 -7.42 -4.63 -5.47
N GLY A 29 -7.45 -4.77 -6.78
CA GLY A 29 -6.61 -4.04 -7.73
C GLY A 29 -5.32 -4.79 -8.10
N GLY A 30 -4.31 -4.04 -8.51
CA GLY A 30 -3.03 -4.59 -8.98
C GLY A 30 -2.04 -4.93 -7.87
N PRO A 31 -0.99 -5.71 -8.18
CA PRO A 31 -0.03 -6.21 -7.17
C PRO A 31 0.80 -5.12 -6.49
N MET A 32 0.97 -3.95 -7.10
CA MET A 32 1.77 -2.85 -6.52
C MET A 32 0.98 -1.91 -5.63
N MET A 33 -0.30 -1.69 -5.92
CA MET A 33 -1.15 -0.70 -5.25
C MET A 33 -2.36 -1.33 -4.56
N GLY A 34 -2.68 -2.59 -4.85
CA GLY A 34 -3.85 -3.28 -4.33
C GLY A 34 -3.82 -3.44 -2.82
N ASN A 35 -5.01 -3.48 -2.23
CA ASN A 35 -5.18 -3.79 -0.81
C ASN A 35 -5.48 -5.29 -0.66
N PRO A 36 -4.86 -5.96 0.33
CA PRO A 36 -5.16 -7.36 0.58
C PRO A 36 -6.60 -7.54 1.04
N VAL A 37 -7.20 -8.63 0.59
CA VAL A 37 -8.51 -9.11 1.01
C VAL A 37 -8.33 -9.96 2.25
N CYS A 38 -9.13 -9.74 3.29
CA CYS A 38 -9.05 -10.50 4.54
C CYS A 38 -9.85 -11.80 4.48
N SER A 39 -10.97 -11.81 3.73
CA SER A 39 -11.83 -12.98 3.53
C SER A 39 -12.34 -13.02 2.09
N LEU A 40 -12.45 -14.22 1.53
CA LEU A 40 -13.06 -14.41 0.21
C LEU A 40 -14.58 -14.15 0.20
N ASP A 41 -15.20 -14.04 1.36
CA ASP A 41 -16.61 -13.69 1.51
C ASP A 41 -16.83 -12.15 1.42
N GLU A 42 -15.75 -11.36 1.38
CA GLU A 42 -15.86 -9.91 1.17
C GLU A 42 -16.53 -9.59 -0.17
N PRO A 43 -17.42 -8.57 -0.19
CA PRO A 43 -18.16 -8.23 -1.38
C PRO A 43 -17.34 -7.38 -2.37
N VAL A 44 -17.65 -7.51 -3.65
CA VAL A 44 -17.23 -6.55 -4.67
C VAL A 44 -17.92 -5.21 -4.42
N LEU A 45 -17.12 -4.15 -4.38
CA LEU A 45 -17.56 -2.78 -4.17
C LEU A 45 -17.58 -1.99 -5.50
N LYS A 46 -18.25 -0.84 -5.50
CA LYS A 46 -18.24 0.07 -6.65
C LYS A 46 -16.84 0.51 -7.11
N THR A 47 -15.91 0.55 -6.17
CA THR A 47 -14.50 0.93 -6.40
C THR A 47 -13.61 -0.24 -6.81
N THR A 48 -14.13 -1.47 -6.83
CA THR A 48 -13.37 -2.66 -7.20
C THR A 48 -13.19 -2.68 -8.73
N GLY A 49 -12.02 -2.25 -9.19
CA GLY A 49 -11.66 -2.25 -10.62
C GLY A 49 -11.06 -3.56 -11.11
N GLY A 50 -10.69 -4.46 -10.20
CA GLY A 50 -10.11 -5.77 -10.52
C GLY A 50 -9.69 -6.52 -9.27
N LEU A 51 -9.48 -7.83 -9.43
CA LEU A 51 -8.95 -8.72 -8.41
C LEU A 51 -7.66 -9.37 -8.93
N THR A 52 -6.62 -9.35 -8.13
CA THR A 52 -5.39 -10.09 -8.40
C THR A 52 -5.32 -11.27 -7.45
N VAL A 53 -5.33 -12.48 -7.99
CA VAL A 53 -5.20 -13.72 -7.22
C VAL A 53 -3.77 -14.24 -7.39
N MET A 54 -3.09 -14.46 -6.29
CA MET A 54 -1.71 -14.94 -6.24
C MET A 54 -1.68 -16.33 -5.59
N ASN A 55 -0.89 -17.25 -6.13
CA ASN A 55 -0.62 -18.52 -5.50
C ASN A 55 0.25 -18.36 -4.24
N VAL A 56 0.42 -19.42 -3.47
CA VAL A 56 1.22 -19.40 -2.23
C VAL A 56 2.66 -18.97 -2.47
N LYS A 57 3.28 -19.40 -3.58
CA LYS A 57 4.67 -19.08 -3.92
C LYS A 57 4.84 -17.58 -4.21
N ASP A 58 3.94 -17.00 -4.99
CA ASP A 58 4.01 -15.58 -5.38
C ASP A 58 3.58 -14.65 -4.23
N ALA A 59 2.73 -15.16 -3.32
CA ALA A 59 2.27 -14.44 -2.13
C ALA A 59 3.30 -14.43 -0.99
N THR A 60 4.33 -15.30 -1.04
CA THR A 60 5.35 -15.39 0.00
C THR A 60 6.19 -14.13 0.06
N GLU A 61 6.19 -13.49 1.21
CA GLU A 61 6.95 -12.26 1.43
C GLU A 61 8.45 -12.57 1.60
N ARG A 62 9.27 -11.79 0.91
CA ARG A 62 10.71 -11.86 1.07
C ARG A 62 11.12 -11.18 2.38
N PRO A 63 12.16 -11.67 3.08
CA PRO A 63 12.62 -11.05 4.32
C PRO A 63 13.06 -9.59 4.08
N THR A 64 12.62 -8.72 4.96
CA THR A 64 13.03 -7.31 4.96
C THR A 64 14.39 -7.17 5.63
N THR A 65 15.30 -6.42 5.03
CA THR A 65 16.62 -6.10 5.59
C THR A 65 16.81 -4.60 5.82
N ALA A 66 17.92 -4.24 6.46
CA ALA A 66 18.28 -2.84 6.68
C ALA A 66 18.44 -2.08 5.37
N CYS A 67 18.13 -0.78 5.38
CA CYS A 67 18.32 0.08 4.22
C CYS A 67 19.81 0.24 3.90
N ILE A 68 20.19 -0.08 2.66
CA ILE A 68 21.58 0.06 2.17
C ILE A 68 21.85 1.42 1.51
N HIS A 69 20.93 2.36 1.58
CA HIS A 69 21.04 3.72 1.04
C HIS A 69 21.38 3.82 -0.46
N CYS A 70 20.91 2.87 -1.27
CA CYS A 70 21.25 2.77 -2.71
C CYS A 70 20.58 3.84 -3.61
N GLY A 71 19.60 4.62 -3.11
CA GLY A 71 18.93 5.67 -3.87
C GLY A 71 17.82 5.22 -4.84
N LYS A 72 17.73 3.96 -5.23
CA LYS A 72 16.79 3.46 -6.26
C LYS A 72 15.33 3.89 -6.04
N CYS A 73 14.88 3.96 -4.78
CA CYS A 73 13.52 4.38 -4.46
C CYS A 73 13.26 5.87 -4.73
N VAL A 74 14.32 6.69 -4.71
CA VAL A 74 14.26 8.12 -5.06
C VAL A 74 14.23 8.26 -6.58
N ASP A 75 15.12 7.55 -7.27
CA ASP A 75 15.27 7.62 -8.74
C ASP A 75 13.97 7.24 -9.45
N VAL A 76 13.27 6.18 -8.95
CA VAL A 76 12.04 5.67 -9.57
C VAL A 76 10.80 6.48 -9.17
N CYS A 77 10.90 7.40 -8.21
CA CYS A 77 9.74 8.14 -7.73
C CYS A 77 9.24 9.15 -8.77
N PRO A 78 8.01 9.00 -9.31
CA PRO A 78 7.48 9.93 -10.31
C PRO A 78 7.27 11.34 -9.74
N MET A 79 7.11 11.46 -8.42
CA MET A 79 6.91 12.73 -7.71
C MET A 79 8.23 13.29 -7.14
N LYS A 80 9.38 12.70 -7.47
CA LYS A 80 10.71 13.11 -7.00
C LYS A 80 10.83 13.20 -5.47
N LEU A 81 10.12 12.34 -4.75
CA LEU A 81 10.14 12.27 -3.29
C LEU A 81 11.24 11.32 -2.80
N CYS A 82 11.57 11.42 -1.51
CA CYS A 82 12.47 10.49 -0.85
C CYS A 82 11.71 9.52 0.07
N PRO A 83 11.27 8.33 -0.41
CA PRO A 83 10.39 7.43 0.34
C PRO A 83 10.97 6.95 1.67
N THR A 84 12.28 6.78 1.77
CA THR A 84 12.94 6.36 3.01
C THR A 84 12.86 7.41 4.12
N ASN A 85 12.76 8.69 3.77
CA ASN A 85 12.64 9.75 4.77
C ASN A 85 11.26 9.77 5.44
N PHE A 86 10.21 9.33 4.74
CA PHE A 86 8.89 9.15 5.35
C PHE A 86 8.92 8.03 6.41
N THR A 87 9.59 6.91 6.12
CA THR A 87 9.78 5.83 7.11
C THR A 87 10.53 6.34 8.34
N LYS A 88 11.64 7.08 8.15
CA LYS A 88 12.39 7.68 9.27
C LYS A 88 11.56 8.68 10.07
N ALA A 89 10.68 9.43 9.41
CA ALA A 89 9.79 10.37 10.09
C ALA A 89 8.80 9.64 11.02
N LEU A 90 8.37 8.42 10.68
CA LEU A 90 7.49 7.61 11.54
C LEU A 90 8.15 7.22 12.87
N ASP A 91 9.49 7.15 12.92
CA ASP A 91 10.25 6.80 14.13
C ASP A 91 10.35 7.98 15.13
N ILE A 92 9.92 9.20 14.75
CA ILE A 92 9.91 10.37 15.64
C ILE A 92 8.81 10.20 16.68
N SER A 93 9.17 10.20 17.96
CA SER A 93 8.23 9.94 19.07
C SER A 93 7.24 11.09 19.27
N ASN A 94 7.70 12.34 19.17
CA ASN A 94 6.82 13.51 19.30
C ASN A 94 5.89 13.61 18.08
N VAL A 95 4.58 13.68 18.32
CA VAL A 95 3.57 13.70 17.26
C VAL A 95 3.65 14.98 16.43
N ASP A 96 3.79 16.15 17.07
CA ASP A 96 3.82 17.42 16.37
C ASP A 96 5.08 17.53 15.47
N ASP A 97 6.24 17.14 16.00
CA ASP A 97 7.51 17.13 15.25
C ASP A 97 7.45 16.15 14.07
N ARG A 98 6.88 14.97 14.30
CA ARG A 98 6.66 13.98 13.24
C ARG A 98 5.78 14.53 12.13
N MET A 99 4.65 15.16 12.47
CA MET A 99 3.74 15.72 11.49
C MET A 99 4.35 16.90 10.74
N GLN A 100 5.09 17.75 11.43
CA GLN A 100 5.85 18.82 10.80
C GLN A 100 6.90 18.26 9.83
N ARG A 101 7.63 17.23 10.24
CA ARG A 101 8.61 16.56 9.37
C ARG A 101 7.97 15.95 8.12
N LEU A 102 6.79 15.32 8.26
CA LEU A 102 6.06 14.77 7.12
C LEU A 102 5.56 15.87 6.17
N GLU A 103 5.17 17.01 6.70
CA GLU A 103 4.78 18.18 5.90
C GLU A 103 5.97 18.72 5.10
N ASP A 104 7.12 18.96 5.75
CA ASP A 104 8.36 19.42 5.12
C ASP A 104 8.82 18.46 4.00
N LEU A 105 8.62 17.19 4.18
CA LEU A 105 8.90 16.13 3.18
C LEU A 105 7.83 16.02 2.09
N SER A 106 6.77 16.81 2.15
CA SER A 106 5.66 16.82 1.18
C SER A 106 4.96 15.46 1.02
N ILE A 107 4.66 14.77 2.14
CA ILE A 107 4.04 13.44 2.15
C ILE A 107 2.72 13.39 1.35
N THR A 108 1.98 14.50 1.29
CA THR A 108 0.70 14.60 0.58
C THR A 108 0.83 14.37 -0.93
N LEU A 109 2.01 14.66 -1.51
CA LEU A 109 2.29 14.46 -2.93
C LEU A 109 2.54 12.98 -3.29
N CYS A 110 2.75 12.12 -2.30
CA CYS A 110 2.93 10.69 -2.57
C CYS A 110 1.66 10.11 -3.19
N MET A 111 1.75 9.60 -4.42
CA MET A 111 0.64 8.97 -5.13
C MET A 111 0.47 7.48 -4.82
N GLU A 112 1.30 6.93 -3.92
CA GLU A 112 1.22 5.55 -3.42
C GLU A 112 1.35 4.47 -4.51
N CYS A 113 2.06 4.77 -5.59
CA CYS A 113 2.19 3.90 -6.78
C CYS A 113 2.95 2.57 -6.54
N GLY A 114 3.65 2.41 -5.42
CA GLY A 114 4.39 1.19 -5.09
C GLY A 114 5.77 1.05 -5.75
N CYS A 115 6.14 1.89 -6.72
CA CYS A 115 7.42 1.78 -7.44
C CYS A 115 8.63 1.75 -6.51
N CYS A 116 8.62 2.55 -5.43
CA CYS A 116 9.71 2.60 -4.46
C CYS A 116 9.90 1.27 -3.70
N ALA A 117 8.80 0.58 -3.36
CA ALA A 117 8.85 -0.73 -2.71
C ALA A 117 9.31 -1.81 -3.70
N TYR A 118 8.82 -1.76 -4.94
CA TYR A 118 9.13 -2.72 -5.99
C TYR A 118 10.63 -2.77 -6.30
N VAL A 119 11.31 -1.63 -6.42
CA VAL A 119 12.74 -1.57 -6.76
C VAL A 119 13.68 -1.76 -5.56
N CYS A 120 13.12 -1.87 -4.34
CA CYS A 120 13.93 -1.91 -3.13
C CYS A 120 14.67 -3.25 -2.98
N PRO A 121 16.02 -3.29 -3.06
CA PRO A 121 16.76 -4.55 -2.91
C PRO A 121 16.73 -5.11 -1.48
N ALA A 122 16.37 -4.27 -0.51
CA ALA A 122 16.21 -4.65 0.90
C ALA A 122 14.77 -5.06 1.25
N ASN A 123 13.88 -5.21 0.26
CA ASN A 123 12.47 -5.58 0.38
C ASN A 123 11.72 -4.76 1.45
N ARG A 124 12.04 -3.48 1.60
CA ARG A 124 11.39 -2.63 2.60
C ARG A 124 9.96 -2.28 2.19
N PRO A 125 8.99 -2.32 3.12
CA PRO A 125 7.59 -2.01 2.85
C PRO A 125 7.35 -0.50 2.71
N LEU A 126 8.06 0.15 1.76
CA LEU A 126 8.07 1.62 1.63
C LEU A 126 6.69 2.18 1.29
N VAL A 127 5.92 1.52 0.42
CA VAL A 127 4.59 2.01 0.06
C VAL A 127 3.62 1.91 1.24
N GLN A 128 3.70 0.85 2.03
CA GLN A 128 2.87 0.67 3.23
C GLN A 128 3.21 1.73 4.28
N ASN A 129 4.49 1.97 4.52
CA ASN A 129 4.95 3.03 5.44
C ASN A 129 4.53 4.43 4.96
N ASN A 130 4.61 4.70 3.65
CA ASN A 130 4.16 5.97 3.07
C ASN A 130 2.64 6.15 3.22
N ARG A 131 1.85 5.09 3.03
CA ARG A 131 0.40 5.11 3.28
C ARG A 131 0.08 5.40 4.74
N LEU A 132 0.77 4.73 5.66
CA LEU A 132 0.63 4.97 7.09
C LEU A 132 0.96 6.41 7.46
N ALA A 133 2.10 6.92 6.99
CA ALA A 133 2.54 8.28 7.22
C ALA A 133 1.53 9.31 6.69
N LYS A 134 1.05 9.11 5.47
CA LYS A 134 0.06 9.99 4.84
C LYS A 134 -1.30 9.96 5.53
N SER A 135 -1.76 8.78 5.93
CA SER A 135 -3.01 8.60 6.69
C SER A 135 -2.93 9.29 8.04
N SER A 136 -1.84 9.07 8.78
CA SER A 136 -1.60 9.71 10.09
C SER A 136 -1.53 11.23 9.97
N TYR A 137 -0.86 11.74 8.94
CA TYR A 137 -0.78 13.17 8.68
C TYR A 137 -2.15 13.78 8.37
N ARG A 138 -2.97 13.13 7.54
CA ARG A 138 -4.33 13.60 7.21
C ARG A 138 -5.23 13.61 8.44
N ALA A 139 -5.20 12.54 9.25
CA ALA A 139 -5.97 12.45 10.49
C ALA A 139 -5.58 13.57 11.48
N TYR A 140 -4.29 13.81 11.66
CA TYR A 140 -3.79 14.89 12.51
C TYR A 140 -4.27 16.28 12.04
N LYS A 141 -4.18 16.57 10.74
CA LYS A 141 -4.65 17.85 10.19
C LYS A 141 -6.17 18.03 10.36
N ALA A 142 -6.95 16.96 10.15
CA ALA A 142 -8.40 16.99 10.36
C ALA A 142 -8.75 17.27 11.84
N HIS A 143 -8.08 16.58 12.78
CA HIS A 143 -8.26 16.82 14.21
C HIS A 143 -7.90 18.27 14.61
N LYS A 144 -6.78 18.79 14.11
CA LYS A 144 -6.35 20.17 14.42
C LYS A 144 -7.28 21.24 13.82
N ALA A 145 -7.97 20.91 12.73
CA ALA A 145 -8.98 21.80 12.14
C ALA A 145 -10.29 21.86 12.96
N THR A 146 -10.65 20.75 13.64
CA THR A 146 -11.85 20.69 14.51
C THR A 146 -11.65 21.38 15.87
N LEU A 147 -10.41 21.64 16.27
CA LEU A 147 -10.08 22.33 17.53
C LEU A 147 -9.99 23.86 17.40
N LYS A 148 -10.14 24.39 16.19
CA LYS A 148 -10.20 25.83 15.89
C LYS A 148 -11.64 26.29 15.70
#